data_b3f9ad9cd443a3a0acae7211f0d96285
#
_entry.id   b3f9ad9cd443a3a0acae7211f0d96285
#
_cell.length_a   1.000
_cell.length_b   1.000
_cell.length_c   1.000
_cell.angle_alpha   90.00
_cell.angle_beta   90.00
_cell.angle_gamma   90.00
#
_symmetry.space_group_name_H-M   'P 1'
#
loop_
_entity.id
_entity.type
_entity.pdbx_description
1 polymer ?
#
loop_
_entity_poly.entity_id
_entity_poly.type
_entity_poly.pdbx_seq_one_letter_code
_entity_poly.pdbx_strand_id
1 'polypeptide(L)'
;MVVLLEQLTSDFPGAPGRQGPGRLPFPGPADPGHTAPSDKEPRMTTTDATPDATQMIAGARERIDALDDRIIGLVQERMAVSAVVQETRIASGGRRVNLSRELEVLSHYREALGRPGTSLAMTLLELCRGRI
;
A
#
# COMPACT_ATOMS: atom_id res chain seq x y z
N MET A 1 -13.42 -28.00 -17.71
CA MET A 1 -12.45 -27.46 -16.75
C MET A 1 -12.17 -25.96 -17.03
N VAL A 2 -13.14 -25.25 -17.61
CA VAL A 2 -13.03 -23.83 -17.98
C VAL A 2 -13.91 -22.93 -17.11
N VAL A 3 -14.73 -23.50 -16.25
CA VAL A 3 -15.77 -22.78 -15.48
C VAL A 3 -15.25 -22.19 -14.16
N LEU A 4 -14.01 -22.54 -13.73
CA LEU A 4 -13.50 -22.09 -12.44
C LEU A 4 -12.76 -20.74 -12.49
N LEU A 5 -12.52 -20.19 -13.68
CA LEU A 5 -11.74 -18.96 -13.82
C LEU A 5 -12.61 -17.70 -13.91
N GLU A 6 -13.91 -17.84 -14.12
CA GLU A 6 -14.82 -16.67 -14.23
C GLU A 6 -15.38 -16.22 -12.90
N GLN A 7 -15.28 -17.03 -11.85
CA GLN A 7 -15.84 -16.65 -10.54
C GLN A 7 -14.89 -15.83 -9.65
N LEU A 8 -13.63 -15.67 -10.03
CA LEU A 8 -12.67 -14.89 -9.23
C LEU A 8 -12.69 -13.39 -9.52
N THR A 9 -13.50 -12.92 -10.46
CA THR A 9 -13.54 -11.50 -10.82
C THR A 9 -14.75 -10.75 -10.29
N SER A 10 -15.66 -11.42 -9.57
CA SER A 10 -16.96 -10.83 -9.19
C SER A 10 -17.10 -10.35 -7.75
N ASP A 11 -16.07 -10.51 -6.92
CA ASP A 11 -16.19 -10.19 -5.49
C ASP A 11 -15.20 -9.10 -5.06
N PHE A 12 -15.23 -7.96 -5.77
CA PHE A 12 -14.63 -6.74 -5.25
C PHE A 12 -15.74 -5.85 -4.69
N PRO A 13 -15.85 -5.66 -3.37
CA PRO A 13 -16.80 -4.71 -2.80
C PRO A 13 -16.41 -3.30 -3.24
N GLY A 14 -17.40 -2.59 -3.77
CA GLY A 14 -17.29 -1.26 -4.35
C GLY A 14 -16.55 -0.27 -3.44
N ALA A 15 -15.73 0.55 -4.06
CA ALA A 15 -15.03 1.65 -3.42
C ALA A 15 -16.02 2.59 -2.71
N PRO A 16 -15.76 2.99 -1.45
CA PRO A 16 -16.56 4.02 -0.79
C PRO A 16 -16.32 5.37 -1.48
N GLY A 17 -17.42 6.06 -1.72
CA GLY A 17 -17.47 7.34 -2.41
C GLY A 17 -16.54 8.38 -1.81
N ARG A 18 -15.94 9.17 -2.69
CA ARG A 18 -15.18 10.37 -2.38
C ARG A 18 -16.06 11.37 -1.63
N GLN A 19 -15.79 11.55 -0.34
CA GLN A 19 -16.19 12.77 0.35
C GLN A 19 -15.03 13.75 0.27
N GLY A 20 -15.30 14.93 -0.29
CA GLY A 20 -14.36 16.01 -0.47
C GLY A 20 -13.83 16.57 0.87
N PRO A 21 -12.65 17.21 0.86
CA PRO A 21 -12.06 17.77 2.06
C PRO A 21 -12.88 18.94 2.59
N GLY A 22 -13.47 18.74 3.77
CA GLY A 22 -14.06 19.82 4.54
C GLY A 22 -12.98 20.83 4.95
N ARG A 23 -13.22 22.06 4.55
CA ARG A 23 -12.39 23.22 4.88
C ARG A 23 -12.44 23.46 6.39
N LEU A 24 -11.30 23.30 7.08
CA LEU A 24 -11.15 23.71 8.45
C LEU A 24 -11.00 25.24 8.53
N PRO A 25 -11.69 25.94 9.44
CA PRO A 25 -11.52 27.38 9.61
C PRO A 25 -10.22 27.65 10.38
N PHE A 26 -9.41 28.55 9.81
CA PHE A 26 -8.24 29.11 10.49
C PHE A 26 -8.71 30.06 11.58
N PRO A 27 -8.18 29.98 12.81
CA PRO A 27 -8.33 31.07 13.78
C PRO A 27 -7.40 32.22 13.41
N GLY A 28 -7.95 33.42 13.37
CA GLY A 28 -7.25 34.66 13.13
C GLY A 28 -6.32 35.08 14.27
N PRO A 29 -5.48 36.12 14.05
CA PRO A 29 -4.42 36.49 14.98
C PRO A 29 -4.96 37.12 16.25
N ALA A 30 -4.50 36.69 17.39
CA ALA A 30 -4.74 37.32 18.68
C ALA A 30 -3.55 38.18 19.09
N ASP A 31 -3.89 39.35 19.60
CA ASP A 31 -3.10 40.51 20.04
C ASP A 31 -1.95 40.18 21.01
N PRO A 32 -0.92 41.06 21.01
CA PRO A 32 0.18 40.98 21.94
C PRO A 32 -0.08 41.82 23.19
N GLY A 33 0.11 41.21 24.34
CA GLY A 33 0.20 42.00 25.57
C GLY A 33 0.08 41.15 26.83
N HIS A 34 1.14 40.74 27.40
CA HIS A 34 1.43 40.92 28.82
C HIS A 34 2.82 40.38 29.22
N THR A 35 3.57 41.29 29.79
CA THR A 35 4.78 41.24 30.60
C THR A 35 5.10 39.95 31.35
N ALA A 36 6.41 39.62 31.29
CA ALA A 36 7.07 38.64 32.14
C ALA A 36 7.10 39.08 33.63
N PRO A 37 7.30 38.13 34.56
CA PRO A 37 8.63 38.04 35.14
C PRO A 37 9.20 36.61 35.27
N SER A 38 10.51 36.57 35.13
CA SER A 38 11.49 35.63 35.68
C SER A 38 11.01 34.70 36.77
N ASP A 39 11.24 33.41 36.62
CA ASP A 39 12.21 32.69 37.46
C ASP A 39 12.16 31.19 37.17
N LYS A 40 13.36 30.65 37.03
CA LYS A 40 13.72 29.22 37.19
C LYS A 40 13.19 28.20 36.19
N GLU A 41 13.99 27.99 35.19
CA GLU A 41 14.09 26.70 34.54
C GLU A 41 14.43 25.58 35.54
N PRO A 42 13.77 24.44 35.39
CA PRO A 42 14.51 23.21 35.41
C PRO A 42 14.55 22.66 33.98
N ARG A 43 15.75 22.64 33.42
CA ARG A 43 16.07 21.79 32.26
C ARG A 43 15.57 20.40 32.54
N MET A 44 14.50 20.02 31.92
CA MET A 44 14.19 18.61 31.66
C MET A 44 14.22 18.37 30.19
N THR A 45 15.44 18.14 29.70
CA THR A 45 15.67 17.36 28.50
C THR A 45 15.39 15.93 28.85
N THR A 46 14.15 15.52 28.74
CA THR A 46 13.83 14.12 28.59
C THR A 46 12.77 14.06 27.53
N THR A 47 13.14 13.55 26.37
CA THR A 47 12.24 13.01 25.40
C THR A 47 11.62 11.78 26.08
N ASP A 48 10.77 12.03 27.05
CA ASP A 48 9.87 11.02 27.59
C ASP A 48 8.75 10.85 26.58
N ALA A 49 9.03 10.00 25.57
CA ALA A 49 7.95 9.36 24.87
C ALA A 49 7.15 8.63 25.94
N THR A 50 5.98 9.16 26.27
CA THR A 50 5.06 8.60 27.25
C THR A 50 4.98 7.09 27.01
N PRO A 51 4.99 6.22 28.06
CA PRO A 51 4.89 4.76 27.91
C PRO A 51 3.80 4.32 26.95
N ASP A 52 2.72 5.09 26.87
CA ASP A 52 1.62 4.92 25.94
C ASP A 52 2.05 5.08 24.47
N ALA A 53 2.80 6.12 24.14
CA ALA A 53 3.29 6.34 22.78
C ALA A 53 4.25 5.22 22.33
N THR A 54 5.10 4.73 23.22
CA THR A 54 6.00 3.61 22.92
C THR A 54 5.24 2.32 22.66
N GLN A 55 4.22 2.03 23.46
CA GLN A 55 3.35 0.87 23.27
C GLN A 55 2.54 0.96 21.99
N MET A 56 2.00 2.14 21.66
CA MET A 56 1.28 2.37 20.40
C MET A 56 2.18 2.15 19.19
N ILE A 57 3.41 2.63 19.23
CA ILE A 57 4.39 2.41 18.16
C ILE A 57 4.75 0.94 18.04
N ALA A 58 4.97 0.24 19.14
CA ALA A 58 5.26 -1.19 19.13
C ALA A 58 4.11 -1.99 18.51
N GLY A 59 2.87 -1.77 18.94
CA GLY A 59 1.68 -2.42 18.38
C GLY A 59 1.45 -2.08 16.91
N ALA A 60 1.75 -0.85 16.49
CA ALA A 60 1.68 -0.48 15.08
C ALA A 60 2.73 -1.21 14.23
N ARG A 61 3.94 -1.41 14.74
CA ARG A 61 5.00 -2.18 14.06
C ARG A 61 4.63 -3.65 13.91
N GLU A 62 4.14 -4.29 14.97
CA GLU A 62 3.64 -5.67 14.90
C GLU A 62 2.55 -5.84 13.84
N ARG A 63 1.67 -4.84 13.73
CA ARG A 63 0.63 -4.84 12.69
C ARG A 63 1.20 -4.67 11.29
N ILE A 64 2.23 -3.87 11.12
CA ILE A 64 2.95 -3.71 9.83
C ILE A 64 3.61 -5.02 9.46
N ASP A 65 4.32 -5.67 10.37
CA ASP A 65 4.99 -6.94 10.12
C ASP A 65 3.98 -8.03 9.69
N ALA A 66 2.83 -8.11 10.34
CA ALA A 66 1.76 -9.02 9.95
C ALA A 66 1.15 -8.70 8.56
N LEU A 67 1.10 -7.42 8.18
CA LEU A 67 0.68 -7.01 6.84
C LEU A 67 1.74 -7.38 5.80
N ASP A 68 3.01 -7.23 6.11
CA ASP A 68 4.11 -7.59 5.23
C ASP A 68 4.12 -9.11 4.95
N ASP A 69 3.91 -9.94 5.96
CA ASP A 69 3.74 -11.38 5.79
C ASP A 69 2.58 -11.73 4.83
N ARG A 70 1.46 -11.02 4.95
CA ARG A 70 0.33 -11.19 4.04
C ARG A 70 0.65 -10.75 2.62
N ILE A 71 1.34 -9.63 2.46
CA ILE A 71 1.80 -9.12 1.16
C ILE A 71 2.72 -10.15 0.50
N ILE A 72 3.67 -10.69 1.22
CA ILE A 72 4.58 -11.74 0.74
C ILE A 72 3.79 -12.97 0.29
N GLY A 73 2.85 -13.43 1.10
CA GLY A 73 1.99 -14.56 0.76
C GLY A 73 1.17 -14.33 -0.51
N LEU A 74 0.58 -13.14 -0.67
CA LEU A 74 -0.18 -12.76 -1.87
C LEU A 74 0.72 -12.65 -3.11
N VAL A 75 1.95 -12.17 -2.97
CA VAL A 75 2.92 -12.15 -4.07
C VAL A 75 3.26 -13.57 -4.52
N GLN A 76 3.50 -14.49 -3.59
CA GLN A 76 3.77 -15.90 -3.89
C GLN A 76 2.59 -16.58 -4.59
N GLU A 77 1.37 -16.34 -4.12
CA GLU A 77 0.14 -16.84 -4.74
C GLU A 77 0.00 -16.30 -6.18
N ARG A 78 0.21 -15.00 -6.37
CA ARG A 78 0.19 -14.37 -7.69
C ARG A 78 1.22 -15.00 -8.64
N MET A 79 2.42 -15.29 -8.17
CA MET A 79 3.45 -15.98 -8.95
C MET A 79 3.00 -17.38 -9.38
N ALA A 80 2.41 -18.14 -8.46
CA ALA A 80 1.90 -19.48 -8.75
C ALA A 80 0.78 -19.46 -9.80
N VAL A 81 -0.20 -18.58 -9.65
CA VAL A 81 -1.28 -18.39 -10.65
C VAL A 81 -0.71 -17.94 -11.99
N SER A 82 0.26 -17.05 -12.00
CA SER A 82 0.91 -16.60 -13.24
C SER A 82 1.65 -17.72 -13.96
N ALA A 83 2.27 -18.64 -13.23
CA ALA A 83 2.93 -19.81 -13.80
C ALA A 83 1.93 -20.70 -14.55
N VAL A 84 0.78 -20.99 -13.95
CA VAL A 84 -0.29 -21.76 -14.59
C VAL A 84 -0.77 -21.11 -15.90
N VAL A 85 -0.97 -19.78 -15.88
CA VAL A 85 -1.37 -19.03 -17.08
C VAL A 85 -0.31 -19.13 -18.18
N GLN A 86 0.97 -19.04 -17.82
CA GLN A 86 2.08 -19.15 -18.79
C GLN A 86 2.18 -20.53 -19.38
N GLU A 87 2.10 -21.59 -18.58
CA GLU A 87 2.11 -22.97 -19.03
C GLU A 87 0.97 -23.24 -20.02
N THR A 88 -0.25 -22.80 -19.66
CA THR A 88 -1.42 -22.94 -20.52
C THR A 88 -1.24 -22.21 -21.86
N ARG A 89 -0.68 -21.01 -21.85
CA ARG A 89 -0.40 -20.24 -23.09
C ARG A 89 0.63 -20.94 -23.97
N ILE A 90 1.72 -21.42 -23.38
CA ILE A 90 2.78 -22.12 -24.11
C ILE A 90 2.21 -23.40 -24.74
N ALA A 91 1.43 -24.17 -23.97
CA ALA A 91 0.80 -25.39 -24.46
C ALA A 91 -0.17 -25.14 -25.63
N SER A 92 -0.80 -23.96 -25.69
CA SER A 92 -1.67 -23.54 -26.80
C SER A 92 -0.96 -22.80 -27.93
N GLY A 93 0.39 -22.75 -27.95
CA GLY A 93 1.18 -22.08 -28.99
C GLY A 93 1.22 -20.54 -28.85
N GLY A 94 0.77 -20.03 -27.72
CA GLY A 94 0.78 -18.58 -27.44
C GLY A 94 2.12 -18.04 -26.94
N ARG A 95 2.24 -16.71 -26.95
CA ARG A 95 3.44 -16.02 -26.45
C ARG A 95 3.43 -15.98 -24.92
N ARG A 96 4.63 -16.07 -24.30
CA ARG A 96 4.84 -15.98 -22.85
C ARG A 96 4.41 -14.63 -22.27
N VAL A 97 4.56 -13.54 -23.03
CA VAL A 97 4.27 -12.17 -22.60
C VAL A 97 3.06 -11.62 -23.35
N ASN A 98 2.13 -11.03 -22.62
CA ASN A 98 1.01 -10.28 -23.16
C ASN A 98 1.17 -8.80 -22.76
N LEU A 99 1.68 -7.98 -23.66
CA LEU A 99 1.96 -6.57 -23.42
C LEU A 99 0.72 -5.76 -23.03
N SER A 100 -0.43 -6.04 -23.64
CA SER A 100 -1.67 -5.35 -23.28
C SER A 100 -2.04 -5.59 -21.82
N ARG A 101 -1.93 -6.84 -21.37
CA ARG A 101 -2.21 -7.18 -19.98
C ARG A 101 -1.21 -6.57 -19.00
N GLU A 102 0.06 -6.51 -19.38
CA GLU A 102 1.07 -5.86 -18.55
C GLU A 102 0.80 -4.37 -18.39
N LEU A 103 0.40 -3.68 -19.45
CA LEU A 103 0.03 -2.26 -19.40
C LEU A 103 -1.20 -2.02 -18.49
N GLU A 104 -2.20 -2.88 -18.57
CA GLU A 104 -3.36 -2.82 -17.65
C GLU A 104 -2.94 -2.94 -16.18
N VAL A 105 -2.05 -3.88 -15.88
CA VAL A 105 -1.53 -4.06 -14.51
C VAL A 105 -0.78 -2.81 -14.06
N LEU A 106 0.10 -2.25 -14.89
CA LEU A 106 0.84 -1.02 -14.59
C LEU A 106 -0.10 0.16 -14.32
N SER A 107 -1.14 0.34 -15.15
CA SER A 107 -2.14 1.39 -14.96
C SER A 107 -2.90 1.22 -13.66
N HIS A 108 -3.34 0.01 -13.36
CA HIS A 108 -4.08 -0.30 -12.15
C HIS A 108 -3.28 0.07 -10.88
N TYR A 109 -2.02 -0.34 -10.80
CA TYR A 109 -1.16 0.00 -9.67
C TYR A 109 -0.83 1.49 -9.59
N ARG A 110 -0.66 2.15 -10.75
CA ARG A 110 -0.42 3.59 -10.82
C ARG A 110 -1.62 4.39 -10.33
N GLU A 111 -2.82 3.99 -10.68
CA GLU A 111 -4.06 4.63 -10.23
C GLU A 111 -4.24 4.49 -8.70
N ALA A 112 -3.93 3.32 -8.15
CA ALA A 112 -4.09 3.04 -6.73
C ALA A 112 -3.00 3.68 -5.85
N LEU A 113 -1.72 3.66 -6.28
CA LEU A 113 -0.56 3.97 -5.47
C LEU A 113 0.30 5.11 -6.04
N GLY A 114 -0.07 5.70 -7.18
CA GLY A 114 0.71 6.72 -7.86
C GLY A 114 1.97 6.16 -8.55
N ARG A 115 2.99 7.01 -8.76
CA ARG A 115 4.24 6.63 -9.43
C ARG A 115 4.95 5.42 -8.78
N PRO A 116 5.06 5.31 -7.44
CA PRO A 116 5.65 4.14 -6.82
C PRO A 116 4.92 2.84 -7.13
N GLY A 117 3.60 2.90 -7.35
CA GLY A 117 2.81 1.74 -7.76
C GLY A 117 3.24 1.16 -9.10
N THR A 118 3.64 1.99 -10.05
CA THR A 118 4.18 1.53 -11.34
C THR A 118 5.47 0.71 -11.13
N SER A 119 6.38 1.18 -10.30
CA SER A 119 7.63 0.47 -9.99
C SER A 119 7.35 -0.87 -9.30
N LEU A 120 6.43 -0.89 -8.34
CA LEU A 120 6.00 -2.11 -7.68
C LEU A 120 5.40 -3.12 -8.67
N ALA A 121 4.52 -2.66 -9.56
CA ALA A 121 3.91 -3.51 -10.58
C ALA A 121 4.94 -4.09 -11.56
N MET A 122 5.96 -3.31 -11.96
CA MET A 122 7.06 -3.81 -12.78
C MET A 122 7.81 -4.95 -12.08
N THR A 123 8.15 -4.79 -10.81
CA THR A 123 8.81 -5.83 -10.01
C THR A 123 7.93 -7.08 -9.89
N LEU A 124 6.62 -6.92 -9.65
CA LEU A 124 5.70 -8.05 -9.59
C LEU A 124 5.57 -8.79 -10.92
N LEU A 125 5.55 -8.06 -12.04
CA LEU A 125 5.53 -8.67 -13.37
C LEU A 125 6.84 -9.43 -13.65
N GLU A 126 7.98 -8.88 -13.25
CA GLU A 126 9.28 -9.52 -13.37
C GLU A 126 9.35 -10.83 -12.56
N LEU A 127 8.93 -10.79 -11.29
CA LEU A 127 8.84 -11.99 -10.44
C LEU A 127 7.94 -13.06 -11.04
N CYS A 128 6.83 -12.67 -11.69
CA CYS A 128 5.87 -13.58 -12.30
C CYS A 128 6.31 -14.16 -13.64
N ARG A 129 7.27 -13.53 -14.33
CA ARG A 129 7.83 -14.07 -15.59
C ARG A 129 8.70 -15.29 -15.34
N GLY A 130 9.17 -15.48 -14.12
CA GLY A 130 10.12 -16.52 -13.77
C GLY A 130 11.53 -16.21 -14.30
N ARG A 131 12.51 -16.86 -13.73
CA ARG A 131 13.90 -16.81 -14.27
C ARG A 131 13.93 -17.56 -15.61
N ILE A 132 14.48 -16.89 -16.59
CA ILE A 132 14.88 -17.48 -17.88
C ILE A 132 16.09 -18.39 -17.61
#